data_b3518e6d56ded5024e0dc7d630e9f6a1
#
_entry.id   b3518e6d56ded5024e0dc7d630e9f6a1
#
_cell.length_a   1.000
_cell.length_b   1.000
_cell.length_c   1.000
_cell.angle_alpha   90.00
_cell.angle_beta   90.00
_cell.angle_gamma   90.00
#
_symmetry.space_group_name_H-M   'P 1'
#
loop_
_entity.id
_entity.type
_entity.pdbx_description
1 polymer ?
#
loop_
_entity_poly.entity_id
_entity_poly.type
_entity_poly.pdbx_seq_one_letter_code
_entity_poly.pdbx_strand_id
1 'polypeptide(L)'
;MSNKLNFYKENFDSKTIKEEFVFYLKEKLHFSDKDIFIDSDRVLTKGEKSLIEEFFEQKKEGIPLDYILNSTKFYESDFFVDSRVLIPRPETEILVDYVNNHFNDPIKVLDAGTGSGCIGISIALKKTNFKVYGSD
;
A
#
# COMPACT_ATOMS: atom_id res chain seq x y z
N MET A 1 21.65 9.39 18.82
CA MET A 1 21.16 8.79 17.56
C MET A 1 21.56 9.66 16.39
N SER A 2 22.03 9.05 15.30
CA SER A 2 22.45 9.79 14.11
C SER A 2 21.24 10.44 13.41
N ASN A 3 21.45 11.64 12.85
CA ASN A 3 20.42 12.31 12.03
C ASN A 3 20.65 12.08 10.53
N LYS A 4 21.51 11.13 10.17
CA LYS A 4 21.82 10.82 8.77
C LYS A 4 20.99 9.63 8.28
N LEU A 5 20.49 9.70 7.06
CA LEU A 5 19.72 8.64 6.43
C LEU A 5 20.49 7.32 6.37
N ASN A 6 21.79 7.36 6.10
CA ASN A 6 22.63 6.18 6.00
C ASN A 6 22.64 5.34 7.29
N PHE A 7 22.57 5.97 8.47
CA PHE A 7 22.47 5.28 9.74
C PHE A 7 21.31 4.29 9.79
N TYR A 8 20.14 4.69 9.28
CA TYR A 8 18.96 3.82 9.27
C TYR A 8 19.07 2.72 8.23
N LYS A 9 19.75 2.96 7.09
CA LYS A 9 19.95 1.98 6.02
C LYS A 9 20.91 0.85 6.38
N GLU A 10 21.82 1.07 7.29
CA GLU A 10 22.85 0.10 7.70
C GLU A 10 22.40 -0.81 8.85
N ASN A 11 21.31 -0.48 9.54
CA ASN A 11 20.83 -1.19 10.71
C ASN A 11 19.60 -2.06 10.43
N PHE A 12 19.63 -2.86 9.34
CA PHE A 12 18.55 -3.77 9.00
C PHE A 12 18.85 -5.20 9.42
N ASP A 13 17.89 -5.82 10.09
CA ASP A 13 17.94 -7.24 10.48
C ASP A 13 17.60 -8.19 9.31
N SER A 14 16.98 -7.68 8.23
CA SER A 14 16.62 -8.48 7.06
C SER A 14 16.61 -7.69 5.74
N LYS A 15 16.81 -8.42 4.62
CA LYS A 15 16.71 -7.87 3.27
C LYS A 15 15.31 -7.32 2.98
N THR A 16 14.28 -8.01 3.44
CA THR A 16 12.88 -7.63 3.23
C THR A 16 12.57 -6.27 3.86
N ILE A 17 12.98 -6.03 5.11
CA ILE A 17 12.76 -4.74 5.78
C ILE A 17 13.49 -3.62 5.05
N LYS A 18 14.66 -3.91 4.49
CA LYS A 18 15.42 -2.91 3.69
C LYS A 18 14.66 -2.51 2.42
N GLU A 19 14.08 -3.46 1.71
CA GLU A 19 13.28 -3.20 0.50
C GLU A 19 12.02 -2.42 0.84
N GLU A 20 11.31 -2.82 1.89
CA GLU A 20 10.14 -2.11 2.41
C GLU A 20 10.47 -0.68 2.87
N PHE A 21 11.61 -0.47 3.51
CA PHE A 21 12.06 0.85 3.94
C PHE A 21 12.35 1.77 2.75
N VAL A 22 13.02 1.28 1.72
CA VAL A 22 13.26 2.04 0.48
C VAL A 22 11.93 2.44 -0.16
N PHE A 23 10.97 1.53 -0.20
CA PHE A 23 9.63 1.81 -0.71
C PHE A 23 8.92 2.86 0.16
N TYR A 24 8.97 2.74 1.48
CA TYR A 24 8.40 3.71 2.42
C TYR A 24 8.99 5.11 2.24
N LEU A 25 10.31 5.23 2.06
CA LEU A 25 10.97 6.51 1.82
C LEU A 25 10.44 7.20 0.55
N LYS A 26 10.17 6.41 -0.51
CA LYS A 26 9.63 6.94 -1.77
C LYS A 26 8.17 7.36 -1.62
N GLU A 27 7.34 6.49 -1.09
CA GLU A 27 5.89 6.71 -1.04
C GLU A 27 5.48 7.72 0.03
N LYS A 28 6.05 7.62 1.23
CA LYS A 28 5.65 8.45 2.38
C LYS A 28 6.42 9.76 2.50
N LEU A 29 7.73 9.72 2.20
CA LEU A 29 8.61 10.87 2.34
C LEU A 29 8.98 11.52 1.00
N HIS A 30 8.53 10.95 -0.11
CA HIS A 30 8.80 11.41 -1.48
C HIS A 30 10.30 11.58 -1.81
N PHE A 31 11.13 10.72 -1.24
CA PHE A 31 12.56 10.72 -1.53
C PHE A 31 12.81 10.17 -2.92
N SER A 32 13.65 10.90 -3.68
CA SER A 32 14.13 10.44 -4.98
C SER A 32 15.18 9.34 -4.84
N ASP A 33 15.44 8.60 -5.93
CA ASP A 33 16.55 7.64 -5.97
C ASP A 33 17.90 8.31 -5.65
N LYS A 34 18.08 9.57 -6.05
CA LYS A 34 19.25 10.35 -5.70
C LYS A 34 19.40 10.52 -4.20
N ASP A 35 18.34 10.90 -3.50
CA ASP A 35 18.34 11.07 -2.04
C ASP A 35 18.66 9.77 -1.32
N ILE A 36 18.13 8.65 -1.83
CA ILE A 36 18.26 7.35 -1.17
C ILE A 36 19.62 6.69 -1.44
N PHE A 37 20.13 6.76 -2.67
CA PHE A 37 21.29 5.97 -3.09
C PHE A 37 22.56 6.77 -3.30
N ILE A 38 22.47 8.08 -3.61
CA ILE A 38 23.62 8.93 -3.89
C ILE A 38 23.90 9.84 -2.69
N ASP A 39 22.92 10.57 -2.20
CA ASP A 39 23.02 11.50 -1.07
C ASP A 39 22.56 10.87 0.26
N SER A 40 22.99 9.64 0.49
CA SER A 40 22.60 8.87 1.68
C SER A 40 23.12 9.43 3.01
N ASP A 41 24.09 10.34 2.96
CA ASP A 41 24.63 11.06 4.12
C ASP A 41 23.84 12.35 4.45
N ARG A 42 22.78 12.64 3.70
CA ARG A 42 21.93 13.80 3.99
C ARG A 42 21.42 13.80 5.42
N VAL A 43 21.31 15.00 5.98
CA VAL A 43 20.74 15.21 7.31
C VAL A 43 19.22 15.24 7.21
N LEU A 44 18.56 14.41 7.98
CA LEU A 44 17.11 14.36 8.07
C LEU A 44 16.57 15.54 8.88
N THR A 45 15.45 16.09 8.46
CA THR A 45 14.66 17.01 9.28
C THR A 45 14.07 16.28 10.49
N LYS A 46 13.62 17.03 11.50
CA LYS A 46 12.97 16.42 12.68
C LYS A 46 11.72 15.60 12.30
N GLY A 47 10.94 16.09 11.32
CA GLY A 47 9.74 15.41 10.84
C GLY A 47 10.07 14.09 10.12
N GLU A 48 11.02 14.13 9.18
CA GLU A 48 11.49 12.92 8.47
C GLU A 48 12.02 11.88 9.44
N LYS A 49 12.84 12.31 10.40
CA LYS A 49 13.38 11.42 11.43
C LYS A 49 12.27 10.75 12.25
N SER A 50 11.28 11.53 12.72
CA SER A 50 10.17 11.00 13.49
C SER A 50 9.38 9.94 12.72
N LEU A 51 9.08 10.18 11.44
CA LEU A 51 8.37 9.24 10.58
C LEU A 51 9.17 7.96 10.31
N ILE A 52 10.49 8.08 10.17
CA ILE A 52 11.38 6.92 10.00
C ILE A 52 11.43 6.09 11.28
N GLU A 53 11.54 6.72 12.44
CA GLU A 53 11.54 6.02 13.73
C GLU A 53 10.22 5.32 13.98
N GLU A 54 9.10 5.95 13.67
CA GLU A 54 7.76 5.34 13.73
C GLU A 54 7.63 4.12 12.80
N PHE A 55 8.13 4.20 11.56
CA PHE A 55 8.18 3.06 10.66
C PHE A 55 8.87 1.85 11.30
N PHE A 56 10.04 2.05 11.92
CA PHE A 56 10.79 0.95 12.54
C PHE A 56 10.06 0.37 13.76
N GLU A 57 9.42 1.19 14.58
CA GLU A 57 8.63 0.69 15.70
C GLU A 57 7.45 -0.16 15.22
N GLN A 58 6.69 0.32 14.22
CA GLN A 58 5.59 -0.43 13.62
C GLN A 58 6.07 -1.73 12.97
N LYS A 59 7.23 -1.74 12.31
CA LYS A 59 7.81 -2.98 11.74
C LYS A 59 8.23 -3.96 12.82
N LYS A 60 8.74 -3.53 13.97
CA LYS A 60 9.03 -4.40 15.13
C LYS A 60 7.78 -5.05 15.70
N GLU A 61 6.65 -4.34 15.67
CA GLU A 61 5.34 -4.86 16.07
C GLU A 61 4.74 -5.82 15.02
N GLY A 62 5.40 -6.02 13.89
CA GLY A 62 4.95 -6.91 12.82
C GLY A 62 3.86 -6.29 11.93
N ILE A 63 3.66 -4.97 11.97
CA ILE A 63 2.65 -4.30 11.16
C ILE A 63 3.04 -4.37 9.68
N PRO A 64 2.13 -4.83 8.80
CA PRO A 64 2.34 -4.85 7.36
C PRO A 64 2.60 -3.45 6.78
N LEU A 65 3.45 -3.37 5.75
CA LEU A 65 3.79 -2.11 5.11
C LEU A 65 2.56 -1.37 4.56
N ASP A 66 1.60 -2.09 3.99
CA ASP A 66 0.36 -1.50 3.46
C ASP A 66 -0.42 -0.73 4.54
N TYR A 67 -0.47 -1.24 5.77
CA TYR A 67 -1.10 -0.52 6.88
C TYR A 67 -0.28 0.68 7.35
N ILE A 68 1.05 0.59 7.33
CA ILE A 68 1.93 1.72 7.66
C ILE A 68 1.74 2.86 6.66
N LEU A 69 1.59 2.52 5.38
CA LEU A 69 1.35 3.48 4.30
C LEU A 69 -0.12 3.93 4.22
N ASN A 70 -1.05 3.20 4.84
CA ASN A 70 -2.48 3.31 4.64
C ASN A 70 -2.90 3.19 3.17
N SER A 71 -2.17 2.38 2.40
CA SER A 71 -2.40 2.22 0.97
C SER A 71 -1.94 0.85 0.50
N THR A 72 -2.71 0.25 -0.39
CA THR A 72 -2.35 -0.98 -1.11
C THR A 72 -2.79 -0.89 -2.55
N LYS A 73 -2.01 -1.49 -3.45
CA LYS A 73 -2.42 -1.63 -4.84
C LYS A 73 -3.30 -2.86 -5.02
N PHE A 74 -4.39 -2.68 -5.73
CA PHE A 74 -5.24 -3.77 -6.16
C PHE A 74 -5.80 -3.44 -7.53
N TYR A 75 -5.67 -4.39 -8.47
CA TYR A 75 -6.02 -4.21 -9.85
C TYR A 75 -5.27 -2.99 -10.45
N GLU A 76 -5.94 -1.95 -10.89
CA GLU A 76 -5.31 -0.76 -11.49
C GLU A 76 -5.40 0.49 -10.59
N SER A 77 -5.72 0.30 -9.31
CA SER A 77 -6.01 1.41 -8.39
C SER A 77 -5.31 1.24 -7.05
N ASP A 78 -5.13 2.36 -6.36
CA ASP A 78 -4.68 2.38 -4.98
C ASP A 78 -5.89 2.47 -4.04
N PHE A 79 -5.90 1.64 -2.99
CA PHE A 79 -6.98 1.57 -2.02
C PHE A 79 -6.48 1.91 -0.63
N PHE A 80 -7.26 2.71 0.10
CA PHE A 80 -6.99 2.95 1.51
C PHE A 80 -7.22 1.66 2.32
N VAL A 81 -6.24 1.30 3.14
CA VAL A 81 -6.31 0.18 4.07
C VAL A 81 -5.72 0.53 5.43
N ASP A 82 -6.30 0.00 6.48
CA ASP A 82 -5.75 0.01 7.84
C ASP A 82 -6.16 -1.29 8.55
N SER A 83 -5.85 -1.41 9.85
CA SER A 83 -6.10 -2.62 10.63
C SER A 83 -7.57 -3.05 10.72
N ARG A 84 -8.52 -2.25 10.25
CA ARG A 84 -9.97 -2.56 10.24
C ARG A 84 -10.39 -3.40 9.04
N VAL A 85 -9.58 -3.47 7.98
CA VAL A 85 -9.88 -4.21 6.75
C VAL A 85 -8.74 -5.15 6.38
N LEU A 86 -9.07 -6.25 5.72
CA LEU A 86 -8.07 -7.15 5.17
C LEU A 86 -7.34 -6.48 4.00
N ILE A 87 -6.01 -6.58 3.98
CA ILE A 87 -5.21 -6.21 2.79
C ILE A 87 -5.64 -7.11 1.62
N PRO A 88 -6.11 -6.55 0.51
CA PRO A 88 -6.49 -7.31 -0.68
C PRO A 88 -5.37 -8.25 -1.14
N ARG A 89 -5.73 -9.46 -1.53
CA ARG A 89 -4.79 -10.42 -2.06
C ARG A 89 -4.73 -10.35 -3.58
N PRO A 90 -3.53 -10.43 -4.20
CA PRO A 90 -3.39 -10.38 -5.67
C PRO A 90 -4.25 -11.43 -6.40
N GLU A 91 -4.39 -12.62 -5.82
CA GLU A 91 -5.20 -13.70 -6.39
C GLU A 91 -6.68 -13.33 -6.53
N THR A 92 -7.15 -12.37 -5.74
CA THR A 92 -8.53 -11.89 -5.78
C THR A 92 -8.82 -11.06 -7.04
N GLU A 93 -7.79 -10.54 -7.72
CA GLU A 93 -7.92 -9.82 -8.99
C GLU A 93 -8.52 -10.72 -10.10
N ILE A 94 -8.32 -12.03 -10.02
CA ILE A 94 -8.91 -13.01 -10.93
C ILE A 94 -10.45 -12.92 -10.92
N LEU A 95 -11.05 -12.61 -9.77
CA LEU A 95 -12.49 -12.44 -9.66
C LEU A 95 -12.97 -11.20 -10.43
N VAL A 96 -12.23 -10.10 -10.34
CA VAL A 96 -12.53 -8.87 -11.09
C VAL A 96 -12.41 -9.12 -12.59
N ASP A 97 -11.37 -9.80 -13.03
CA ASP A 97 -11.19 -10.20 -14.43
C ASP A 97 -12.32 -11.11 -14.90
N TYR A 98 -12.71 -12.08 -14.09
CA TYR A 98 -13.81 -12.97 -14.45
C TYR A 98 -15.10 -12.19 -14.69
N VAL A 99 -15.49 -11.31 -13.78
CA VAL A 99 -16.70 -10.50 -13.93
C VAL A 99 -16.61 -9.59 -15.15
N ASN A 100 -15.48 -8.93 -15.33
CA ASN A 100 -15.28 -8.00 -16.44
C ASN A 100 -15.29 -8.68 -17.82
N ASN A 101 -14.88 -9.93 -17.91
CA ASN A 101 -14.79 -10.66 -19.17
C ASN A 101 -16.06 -11.45 -19.53
N HIS A 102 -16.85 -11.86 -18.54
CA HIS A 102 -18.01 -12.72 -18.79
C HIS A 102 -19.35 -12.00 -18.83
N PHE A 103 -19.44 -10.79 -18.27
CA PHE A 103 -20.69 -10.03 -18.23
C PHE A 103 -20.53 -8.71 -18.99
N ASN A 104 -21.40 -8.47 -19.99
CA ASN A 104 -21.38 -7.24 -20.79
C ASN A 104 -22.70 -6.46 -20.67
N ASP A 105 -23.81 -7.16 -20.42
CA ASP A 105 -25.11 -6.52 -20.23
C ASP A 105 -25.17 -5.81 -18.86
N PRO A 106 -25.99 -4.75 -18.73
CA PRO A 106 -26.18 -4.06 -17.46
C PRO A 106 -26.69 -5.01 -16.38
N ILE A 107 -25.89 -5.22 -15.33
CA ILE A 107 -26.24 -6.08 -14.18
C ILE A 107 -26.12 -5.33 -12.87
N LYS A 108 -26.69 -5.93 -11.82
CA LYS A 108 -26.48 -5.53 -10.43
C LYS A 108 -25.48 -6.50 -9.81
N VAL A 109 -24.45 -5.97 -9.20
CA VAL A 109 -23.41 -6.71 -8.47
C VAL A 109 -23.50 -6.36 -7.00
N LEU A 110 -23.49 -7.34 -6.13
CA LEU A 110 -23.33 -7.17 -4.69
C LEU A 110 -21.98 -7.73 -4.27
N ASP A 111 -21.12 -6.87 -3.75
CA ASP A 111 -19.85 -7.21 -3.10
C ASP A 111 -20.12 -7.38 -1.59
N ALA A 112 -20.37 -8.61 -1.18
CA ALA A 112 -20.68 -8.96 0.20
C ALA A 112 -19.38 -9.21 0.99
N GLY A 113 -19.18 -8.51 2.10
CA GLY A 113 -17.92 -8.47 2.80
C GLY A 113 -16.89 -7.58 2.06
N THR A 114 -17.33 -6.39 1.65
CA THR A 114 -16.59 -5.53 0.71
C THR A 114 -15.25 -5.03 1.26
N GLY A 115 -15.07 -4.96 2.58
CA GLY A 115 -13.85 -4.50 3.25
C GLY A 115 -13.39 -3.13 2.74
N SER A 116 -12.24 -3.09 2.06
CA SER A 116 -11.72 -1.85 1.43
C SER A 116 -12.51 -1.39 0.20
N GLY A 117 -13.47 -2.18 -0.27
CA GLY A 117 -14.22 -1.93 -1.50
C GLY A 117 -13.48 -2.32 -2.78
N CYS A 118 -12.31 -2.94 -2.68
CA CYS A 118 -11.40 -3.13 -3.81
C CYS A 118 -12.03 -3.93 -4.96
N ILE A 119 -12.82 -4.98 -4.69
CA ILE A 119 -13.49 -5.78 -5.72
C ILE A 119 -14.58 -4.96 -6.40
N GLY A 120 -15.54 -4.47 -5.62
CA GLY A 120 -16.68 -3.73 -6.13
C GLY A 120 -16.29 -2.48 -6.91
N ILE A 121 -15.35 -1.69 -6.37
CA ILE A 121 -14.86 -0.47 -7.03
C ILE A 121 -14.11 -0.81 -8.32
N SER A 122 -13.24 -1.82 -8.34
CA SER A 122 -12.52 -2.22 -9.55
C SER A 122 -13.46 -2.68 -10.67
N ILE A 123 -14.53 -3.41 -10.32
CA ILE A 123 -15.59 -3.78 -11.28
C ILE A 123 -16.30 -2.53 -11.79
N ALA A 124 -16.71 -1.62 -10.92
CA ALA A 124 -17.44 -0.40 -11.30
C ALA A 124 -16.62 0.53 -12.20
N LEU A 125 -15.33 0.64 -11.98
CA LEU A 125 -14.43 1.44 -12.80
C LEU A 125 -14.30 0.90 -14.23
N LYS A 126 -14.35 -0.44 -14.41
CA LYS A 126 -14.26 -1.08 -15.74
C LYS A 126 -15.61 -1.18 -16.44
N LYS A 127 -16.70 -1.36 -15.70
CA LYS A 127 -18.06 -1.60 -16.20
C LYS A 127 -19.01 -0.49 -15.73
N THR A 128 -18.94 0.65 -16.38
CA THR A 128 -19.73 1.85 -16.02
C THR A 128 -21.25 1.67 -16.18
N ASN A 129 -21.69 0.63 -16.89
CA ASN A 129 -23.09 0.24 -17.03
C ASN A 129 -23.58 -0.70 -15.91
N PHE A 130 -22.72 -1.18 -15.04
CA PHE A 130 -23.09 -2.01 -13.88
C PHE A 130 -23.56 -1.14 -12.71
N LYS A 131 -24.45 -1.68 -11.89
CA LYS A 131 -24.80 -1.12 -10.58
C LYS A 131 -24.15 -1.98 -9.51
N VAL A 132 -23.10 -1.46 -8.89
CA VAL A 132 -22.33 -2.18 -7.88
C VAL A 132 -22.70 -1.66 -6.49
N TYR A 133 -22.92 -2.58 -5.58
CA TYR A 133 -23.23 -2.32 -4.17
C TYR A 133 -22.21 -3.05 -3.30
N GLY A 134 -21.71 -2.40 -2.25
CA GLY A 134 -20.87 -3.00 -1.22
C GLY A 134 -21.65 -3.16 0.09
N SER A 135 -21.40 -4.25 0.79
CA SER A 135 -21.95 -4.51 2.13
C SER A 135 -20.89 -5.17 3.00
N ASP A 136 -20.77 -4.72 4.25
CA ASP A 136 -19.87 -5.29 5.28
C ASP A 136 -20.66 -5.71 6.51
#